data_c0c37e655346d09ace3ee77844cdac8a
#
_entry.id   c0c37e655346d09ace3ee77844cdac8a
#
_cell.length_a   1.000
_cell.length_b   1.000
_cell.length_c   1.000
_cell.angle_alpha   90.00
_cell.angle_beta   90.00
_cell.angle_gamma   90.00
#
_symmetry.space_group_name_H-M   'P 1'
#
loop_
_entity.id
_entity.type
_entity.pdbx_description
1 polymer ?
#
loop_
_entity_poly.entity_id
_entity_poly.type
_entity_poly.pdbx_seq_one_letter_code
_entity_poly.pdbx_strand_id
1 'polypeptide(L)'
;MLYGALTAGIFEECGRFCMYKTVMRRYDGRAAAVTAGIGHGGIEAMTVSAASMALYLVFALCWNAGDTDALLKLAGSAETVQTVAASLGKYTVGYCLLACLERVSAMLLHISLSVFVFAAARSRAKRGYLAFAIGLHAIFDMPAALYQFGYVKQLFPVELWLAVCALYALRSARKCYLEECDA
;
A
#
# COMPACT_ATOMS: atom_id res chain seq x y z
N MET A 1 11.16 9.89 -8.66
CA MET A 1 9.75 9.47 -8.72
C MET A 1 9.58 8.09 -9.34
N LEU A 2 9.79 7.91 -10.66
CA LEU A 2 9.81 6.57 -11.29
C LEU A 2 10.73 5.59 -10.58
N TYR A 3 11.90 6.07 -10.15
CA TYR A 3 12.84 5.27 -9.36
C TYR A 3 12.22 4.77 -8.05
N GLY A 4 11.49 5.62 -7.32
CA GLY A 4 10.87 5.23 -6.04
C GLY A 4 9.81 4.14 -6.20
N ALA A 5 8.84 4.35 -7.10
CA ALA A 5 7.79 3.37 -7.37
C ALA A 5 8.34 2.03 -7.91
N LEU A 6 9.34 2.09 -8.82
CA LEU A 6 9.99 0.89 -9.32
C LEU A 6 10.80 0.18 -8.23
N THR A 7 11.49 0.94 -7.38
CA THR A 7 12.28 0.38 -6.27
C THR A 7 11.38 -0.32 -5.26
N ALA A 8 10.24 0.30 -4.88
CA ALA A 8 9.25 -0.33 -4.01
C ALA A 8 8.76 -1.65 -4.60
N GLY A 9 8.30 -1.64 -5.84
CA GLY A 9 7.85 -2.86 -6.54
C GLY A 9 8.92 -3.96 -6.60
N ILE A 10 10.18 -3.61 -6.90
CA ILE A 10 11.28 -4.59 -6.93
C ILE A 10 11.51 -5.18 -5.54
N PHE A 11 11.72 -4.35 -4.52
CA PHE A 11 12.06 -4.84 -3.18
C PHE A 11 10.91 -5.65 -2.56
N GLU A 12 9.68 -5.19 -2.70
CA GLU A 12 8.53 -5.86 -2.11
C GLU A 12 8.21 -7.18 -2.82
N GLU A 13 8.18 -7.20 -4.14
CA GLU A 13 7.82 -8.41 -4.85
C GLU A 13 8.96 -9.45 -4.85
N CYS A 14 10.22 -9.02 -4.89
CA CYS A 14 11.35 -9.92 -4.69
C CYS A 14 11.40 -10.44 -3.25
N GLY A 15 11.13 -9.60 -2.24
CA GLY A 15 11.01 -10.01 -0.85
C GLY A 15 9.90 -11.03 -0.64
N ARG A 16 8.73 -10.80 -1.25
CA ARG A 16 7.58 -11.73 -1.26
C ARG A 16 7.93 -13.06 -1.95
N PHE A 17 8.65 -13.00 -3.07
CA PHE A 17 9.13 -14.19 -3.75
C PHE A 17 10.10 -14.99 -2.87
N CYS A 18 11.06 -14.33 -2.23
CA CYS A 18 11.98 -14.97 -1.28
C CYS A 18 11.22 -15.60 -0.09
N MET A 19 10.24 -14.91 0.47
CA MET A 19 9.38 -15.42 1.55
C MET A 19 8.71 -16.74 1.14
N TYR A 20 8.12 -16.82 -0.06
CA TYR A 20 7.51 -18.06 -0.56
C TYR A 20 8.52 -19.19 -0.81
N LYS A 21 9.76 -18.86 -1.17
CA LYS A 21 10.83 -19.85 -1.38
C LYS A 21 11.45 -20.35 -0.08
N THR A 22 11.36 -19.59 1.00
CA THR A 22 12.03 -19.88 2.28
C THR A 22 11.03 -20.17 3.38
N VAL A 23 10.46 -19.13 3.98
CA VAL A 23 9.59 -19.20 5.18
C VAL A 23 8.30 -19.96 4.89
N MET A 24 7.66 -19.66 3.78
CA MET A 24 6.39 -20.28 3.38
C MET A 24 6.56 -21.48 2.43
N ARG A 25 7.76 -22.07 2.35
CA ARG A 25 8.05 -23.19 1.43
C ARG A 25 7.13 -24.39 1.63
N ARG A 26 6.69 -24.62 2.86
CA ARG A 26 5.85 -25.77 3.23
C ARG A 26 4.35 -25.57 2.99
N TYR A 27 3.94 -24.33 2.67
CA TYR A 27 2.53 -23.97 2.46
C TYR A 27 2.21 -23.93 0.98
N ASP A 28 1.81 -25.09 0.42
CA ASP A 28 1.56 -25.24 -1.02
C ASP A 28 0.14 -24.86 -1.45
N GLY A 29 -0.76 -24.71 -0.50
CA GLY A 29 -2.15 -24.34 -0.76
C GLY A 29 -2.31 -22.91 -1.24
N ARG A 30 -3.21 -22.68 -2.20
CA ARG A 30 -3.55 -21.34 -2.74
C ARG A 30 -3.98 -20.34 -1.69
N ALA A 31 -4.61 -20.79 -0.62
CA ALA A 31 -4.95 -19.96 0.52
C ALA A 31 -3.72 -19.24 1.11
N ALA A 32 -2.53 -19.86 1.04
CA ALA A 32 -1.29 -19.25 1.49
C ALA A 32 -0.96 -17.94 0.73
N ALA A 33 -1.25 -17.88 -0.58
CA ALA A 33 -1.05 -16.67 -1.37
C ALA A 33 -1.96 -15.53 -0.91
N VAL A 34 -3.24 -15.81 -0.71
CA VAL A 34 -4.22 -14.83 -0.25
C VAL A 34 -3.89 -14.36 1.17
N THR A 35 -3.60 -15.29 2.08
CA THR A 35 -3.24 -14.97 3.48
C THR A 35 -1.98 -14.09 3.55
N ALA A 36 -0.97 -14.39 2.74
CA ALA A 36 0.25 -13.56 2.67
C ALA A 36 -0.04 -12.16 2.13
N GLY A 37 -0.92 -12.03 1.13
CA GLY A 37 -1.35 -10.74 0.59
C GLY A 37 -2.10 -9.89 1.62
N ILE A 38 -3.03 -10.52 2.37
CA ILE A 38 -3.75 -9.87 3.47
C ILE A 38 -2.77 -9.44 4.57
N GLY A 39 -1.82 -10.31 4.93
CA GLY A 39 -0.81 -9.98 5.95
C GLY A 39 0.07 -8.81 5.54
N HIS A 40 0.56 -8.80 4.30
CA HIS A 40 1.40 -7.73 3.77
C HIS A 40 0.64 -6.39 3.70
N GLY A 41 -0.49 -6.35 2.98
CA GLY A 41 -1.28 -5.11 2.87
C GLY A 41 -1.86 -4.65 4.21
N GLY A 42 -2.14 -5.60 5.13
CA GLY A 42 -2.60 -5.29 6.48
C GLY A 42 -1.52 -4.60 7.32
N ILE A 43 -0.28 -5.11 7.33
CA ILE A 43 0.82 -4.48 8.07
C ILE A 43 1.17 -3.11 7.48
N GLU A 44 1.11 -2.97 6.15
CA GLU A 44 1.30 -1.69 5.49
C GLU A 44 0.22 -0.68 5.90
N ALA A 45 -1.06 -1.05 5.84
CA ALA A 45 -2.16 -0.18 6.27
C ALA A 45 -2.01 0.24 7.73
N MET A 46 -1.55 -0.65 8.61
CA MET A 46 -1.31 -0.32 10.03
C MET A 46 -0.11 0.60 10.20
N THR A 47 1.00 0.35 9.53
CA THR A 47 2.24 1.13 9.72
C THR A 47 2.19 2.48 9.02
N VAL A 48 1.69 2.53 7.78
CA VAL A 48 1.64 3.76 6.98
C VAL A 48 0.48 4.66 7.37
N SER A 49 -0.72 4.08 7.60
CA SER A 49 -1.93 4.87 7.83
C SER A 49 -2.34 4.94 9.29
N ALA A 50 -2.54 3.80 9.97
CA ALA A 50 -3.10 3.79 11.31
C ALA A 50 -2.16 4.46 12.34
N ALA A 51 -0.85 4.20 12.27
CA ALA A 51 0.12 4.82 13.16
C ALA A 51 0.19 6.34 12.95
N SER A 52 0.20 6.79 11.70
CA SER A 52 0.20 8.21 11.36
C SER A 52 -1.09 8.90 11.81
N MET A 53 -2.25 8.27 11.59
CA MET A 53 -3.55 8.81 12.03
C MET A 53 -3.65 8.88 13.55
N ALA A 54 -3.13 7.88 14.28
CA ALA A 54 -3.09 7.92 15.74
C ALA A 54 -2.24 9.10 16.26
N LEU A 55 -1.07 9.34 15.63
CA LEU A 55 -0.23 10.48 15.97
C LEU A 55 -0.93 11.81 15.69
N TYR A 56 -1.59 11.96 14.53
CA TYR A 56 -2.36 13.15 14.20
C TYR A 56 -3.55 13.36 15.13
N LEU A 57 -4.21 12.30 15.59
CA LEU A 57 -5.29 12.38 16.58
C LEU A 57 -4.77 12.93 17.91
N VAL A 58 -3.65 12.40 18.42
CA VAL A 58 -3.03 12.89 19.65
C VAL A 58 -2.65 14.36 19.50
N PHE A 59 -2.04 14.73 18.37
CA PHE A 59 -1.69 16.13 18.10
C PHE A 59 -2.91 17.04 18.07
N ALA A 60 -4.00 16.62 17.41
CA ALA A 60 -5.25 17.38 17.36
C ALA A 60 -5.90 17.56 18.74
N LEU A 61 -5.85 16.53 19.59
CA LEU A 61 -6.33 16.63 20.98
C LEU A 61 -5.52 17.64 21.79
N CYS A 62 -4.19 17.60 21.71
CA CYS A 62 -3.30 18.57 22.38
C CYS A 62 -3.55 19.99 21.84
N TRP A 63 -3.72 20.14 20.52
CA TRP A 63 -4.02 21.43 19.89
C TRP A 63 -5.33 22.01 20.40
N ASN A 64 -6.39 21.22 20.46
CA ASN A 64 -7.70 21.67 20.96
C ASN A 64 -7.70 21.96 22.46
N ALA A 65 -6.85 21.30 23.23
CA ALA A 65 -6.66 21.53 24.64
C ALA A 65 -5.79 22.80 24.95
N GLY A 66 -5.11 23.36 23.92
CA GLY A 66 -4.17 24.46 24.09
C GLY A 66 -2.86 24.07 24.81
N ASP A 67 -2.54 22.76 24.85
CA ASP A 67 -1.33 22.24 25.50
C ASP A 67 -0.11 22.42 24.60
N THR A 68 0.48 23.61 24.66
CA THR A 68 1.64 24.02 23.88
C THR A 68 2.88 23.20 24.21
N ASP A 69 3.04 22.79 25.48
CA ASP A 69 4.20 22.01 25.92
C ASP A 69 4.16 20.59 25.34
N ALA A 70 2.99 19.95 25.34
CA ALA A 70 2.81 18.64 24.69
C ALA A 70 3.02 18.74 23.19
N LEU A 71 2.51 19.79 22.52
CA LEU A 71 2.70 19.99 21.08
C LEU A 71 4.18 20.16 20.73
N LEU A 72 4.94 20.94 21.49
CA LEU A 72 6.38 21.12 21.26
C LEU A 72 7.16 19.84 21.50
N LYS A 73 6.79 19.04 22.51
CA LYS A 73 7.42 17.72 22.75
C LYS A 73 7.14 16.74 21.61
N LEU A 74 5.93 16.74 21.06
CA LEU A 74 5.56 15.85 19.94
C LEU A 74 6.21 16.27 18.62
N ALA A 75 6.24 17.56 18.33
CA ALA A 75 6.69 18.09 17.06
C ALA A 75 8.18 18.48 17.02
N GLY A 76 8.80 18.69 18.17
CA GLY A 76 10.20 19.08 18.31
C GLY A 76 10.50 20.57 18.07
N SER A 77 9.63 21.29 17.33
CA SER A 77 9.78 22.72 17.06
C SER A 77 8.43 23.41 16.83
N ALA A 78 8.38 24.74 17.08
CA ALA A 78 7.18 25.55 16.82
C ALA A 78 6.84 25.59 15.31
N GLU A 79 7.83 25.56 14.43
CA GLU A 79 7.62 25.51 12.98
C GLU A 79 6.92 24.21 12.56
N THR A 80 7.37 23.07 13.11
CA THR A 80 6.72 21.77 12.87
C THR A 80 5.30 21.74 13.43
N VAL A 81 5.05 22.34 14.59
CA VAL A 81 3.69 22.49 15.15
C VAL A 81 2.76 23.18 14.15
N GLN A 82 3.19 24.32 13.58
CA GLN A 82 2.39 25.06 12.60
C GLN A 82 2.17 24.26 11.31
N THR A 83 3.20 23.55 10.84
CA THR A 83 3.12 22.72 9.63
C THR A 83 2.13 21.57 9.81
N VAL A 84 2.16 20.89 10.98
CA VAL A 84 1.21 19.81 11.28
C VAL A 84 -0.20 20.35 11.44
N ALA A 85 -0.39 21.48 12.15
CA ALA A 85 -1.70 22.11 12.30
C ALA A 85 -2.31 22.50 10.94
N ALA A 86 -1.51 23.09 10.04
CA ALA A 86 -1.95 23.41 8.69
C ALA A 86 -2.31 22.15 7.88
N SER A 87 -1.60 21.04 8.12
CA SER A 87 -1.91 19.75 7.49
C SER A 87 -3.23 19.17 8.01
N LEU A 88 -3.49 19.26 9.31
CA LEU A 88 -4.76 18.81 9.91
C LEU A 88 -5.98 19.51 9.31
N GLY A 89 -5.85 20.80 8.94
CA GLY A 89 -6.91 21.57 8.29
C GLY A 89 -7.37 21.00 6.93
N LYS A 90 -6.58 20.10 6.33
CA LYS A 90 -6.91 19.44 5.05
C LYS A 90 -7.77 18.16 5.24
N TYR A 91 -7.86 17.63 6.46
CA TYR A 91 -8.61 16.42 6.76
C TYR A 91 -10.13 16.69 6.81
N THR A 92 -10.74 16.73 5.64
CA THR A 92 -12.19 16.75 5.48
C THR A 92 -12.74 15.32 5.45
N VAL A 93 -14.05 15.15 5.65
CA VAL A 93 -14.73 13.85 5.51
C VAL A 93 -14.43 13.24 4.13
N GLY A 94 -14.50 14.05 3.06
CA GLY A 94 -14.18 13.59 1.72
C GLY A 94 -12.74 13.09 1.57
N TYR A 95 -11.77 13.79 2.16
CA TYR A 95 -10.38 13.34 2.17
C TYR A 95 -10.22 12.01 2.91
N CYS A 96 -10.85 11.85 4.08
CA CYS A 96 -10.80 10.61 4.83
C CYS A 96 -11.43 9.43 4.07
N LEU A 97 -12.55 9.66 3.38
CA LEU A 97 -13.17 8.62 2.54
C LEU A 97 -12.27 8.21 1.37
N LEU A 98 -11.58 9.15 0.73
CA LEU A 98 -10.60 8.83 -0.32
C LEU A 98 -9.41 8.05 0.25
N ALA A 99 -8.89 8.42 1.41
CA ALA A 99 -7.82 7.67 2.07
C ALA A 99 -8.23 6.23 2.45
N CYS A 100 -9.48 6.03 2.86
CA CYS A 100 -10.03 4.68 3.06
C CYS A 100 -10.10 3.89 1.74
N LEU A 101 -10.55 4.52 0.66
CA LEU A 101 -10.60 3.89 -0.67
C LEU A 101 -9.21 3.48 -1.14
N GLU A 102 -8.21 4.34 -0.93
CA GLU A 102 -6.80 4.04 -1.21
C GLU A 102 -6.36 2.77 -0.48
N ARG A 103 -6.58 2.69 0.84
CA ARG A 103 -6.15 1.52 1.62
C ARG A 103 -6.85 0.23 1.20
N VAL A 104 -8.13 0.29 0.84
CA VAL A 104 -8.85 -0.86 0.28
C VAL A 104 -8.24 -1.27 -1.06
N SER A 105 -7.95 -0.31 -1.93
CA SER A 105 -7.33 -0.55 -3.24
C SER A 105 -5.92 -1.16 -3.10
N ALA A 106 -5.09 -0.64 -2.19
CA ALA A 106 -3.77 -1.18 -1.89
C ALA A 106 -3.86 -2.62 -1.34
N MET A 107 -4.80 -2.91 -0.44
CA MET A 107 -5.03 -4.26 0.09
C MET A 107 -5.39 -5.25 -1.04
N LEU A 108 -6.32 -4.88 -1.92
CA LEU A 108 -6.71 -5.69 -3.07
C LEU A 108 -5.55 -5.93 -4.04
N LEU A 109 -4.72 -4.91 -4.25
CA LEU A 109 -3.50 -5.04 -5.04
C LEU A 109 -2.56 -6.06 -4.40
N HIS A 110 -2.20 -5.90 -3.13
CA HIS A 110 -1.25 -6.80 -2.46
C HIS A 110 -1.73 -8.25 -2.42
N ILE A 111 -3.04 -8.50 -2.25
CA ILE A 111 -3.62 -9.85 -2.39
C ILE A 111 -3.39 -10.37 -3.80
N SER A 112 -3.63 -9.55 -4.82
CA SER A 112 -3.50 -9.93 -6.23
C SER A 112 -2.04 -10.22 -6.60
N LEU A 113 -1.12 -9.33 -6.20
CA LEU A 113 0.32 -9.50 -6.44
C LEU A 113 0.86 -10.75 -5.73
N SER A 114 0.37 -11.04 -4.52
CA SER A 114 0.73 -12.26 -3.79
C SER A 114 0.37 -13.53 -4.54
N VAL A 115 -0.77 -13.56 -5.24
CA VAL A 115 -1.16 -14.70 -6.10
C VAL A 115 -0.17 -14.89 -7.25
N PHE A 116 0.19 -13.81 -7.96
CA PHE A 116 1.15 -13.89 -9.06
C PHE A 116 2.53 -14.32 -8.59
N VAL A 117 3.03 -13.74 -7.50
CA VAL A 117 4.35 -14.08 -6.98
C VAL A 117 4.38 -15.48 -6.39
N PHE A 118 3.28 -15.96 -5.80
CA PHE A 118 3.15 -17.34 -5.37
C PHE A 118 3.25 -18.31 -6.55
N ALA A 119 2.52 -18.07 -7.63
CA ALA A 119 2.60 -18.88 -8.85
C ALA A 119 4.02 -18.88 -9.43
N ALA A 120 4.69 -17.72 -9.49
CA ALA A 120 6.09 -17.60 -9.93
C ALA A 120 7.06 -18.37 -9.02
N ALA A 121 6.78 -18.39 -7.71
CA ALA A 121 7.60 -19.11 -6.74
C ALA A 121 7.42 -20.64 -6.82
N ARG A 122 6.26 -21.13 -7.21
CA ARG A 122 5.97 -22.57 -7.30
C ARG A 122 6.37 -23.19 -8.64
N SER A 123 6.28 -22.46 -9.75
CA SER A 123 6.56 -22.99 -11.09
C SER A 123 7.63 -22.18 -11.82
N ARG A 124 8.63 -22.89 -12.39
CA ARG A 124 9.64 -22.25 -13.24
C ARG A 124 9.05 -21.67 -14.54
N ALA A 125 8.03 -22.32 -15.09
CA ALA A 125 7.32 -21.84 -16.28
C ALA A 125 6.57 -20.53 -16.05
N LYS A 126 6.22 -20.23 -14.80
CA LYS A 126 5.44 -19.04 -14.40
C LYS A 126 6.29 -17.89 -13.83
N ARG A 127 7.61 -17.95 -13.94
CA ARG A 127 8.51 -16.90 -13.42
C ARG A 127 8.24 -15.51 -13.98
N GLY A 128 7.66 -15.41 -15.18
CA GLY A 128 7.24 -14.15 -15.77
C GLY A 128 6.22 -13.38 -14.92
N TYR A 129 5.45 -14.06 -14.08
CA TYR A 129 4.53 -13.39 -13.14
C TYR A 129 5.23 -12.54 -12.07
N LEU A 130 6.50 -12.83 -11.73
CA LEU A 130 7.26 -11.95 -10.84
C LEU A 130 7.52 -10.58 -11.50
N ALA A 131 8.00 -10.60 -12.74
CA ALA A 131 8.24 -9.36 -13.49
C ALA A 131 6.92 -8.59 -13.72
N PHE A 132 5.83 -9.32 -14.01
CA PHE A 132 4.50 -8.74 -14.15
C PHE A 132 4.04 -8.08 -12.83
N ALA A 133 4.23 -8.74 -11.69
CA ALA A 133 3.87 -8.20 -10.38
C ALA A 133 4.67 -6.94 -10.06
N ILE A 134 5.99 -6.93 -10.29
CA ILE A 134 6.84 -5.74 -10.11
C ILE A 134 6.36 -4.58 -10.98
N GLY A 135 6.09 -4.83 -12.26
CA GLY A 135 5.59 -3.80 -13.18
C GLY A 135 4.23 -3.24 -12.76
N LEU A 136 3.31 -4.11 -12.36
CA LEU A 136 1.97 -3.72 -11.93
C LEU A 136 2.00 -2.92 -10.63
N HIS A 137 2.85 -3.31 -9.67
CA HIS A 137 3.10 -2.57 -8.44
C HIS A 137 3.62 -1.15 -8.73
N ALA A 138 4.67 -1.06 -9.55
CA ALA A 138 5.24 0.23 -9.93
C ALA A 138 4.24 1.16 -10.66
N ILE A 139 3.39 0.59 -11.52
CA ILE A 139 2.33 1.32 -12.23
C ILE A 139 1.25 1.80 -11.25
N PHE A 140 0.94 1.02 -10.23
CA PHE A 140 -0.01 1.40 -9.20
C PHE A 140 0.51 2.57 -8.37
N ASP A 141 1.76 2.53 -7.91
CA ASP A 141 2.35 3.54 -7.03
C ASP A 141 2.68 4.87 -7.74
N MET A 142 2.88 4.83 -9.06
CA MET A 142 3.34 5.99 -9.81
C MET A 142 2.47 7.25 -9.64
N PRO A 143 1.12 7.20 -9.73
CA PRO A 143 0.30 8.40 -9.54
C PRO A 143 0.32 8.95 -8.12
N ALA A 144 0.42 8.08 -7.11
CA ALA A 144 0.58 8.49 -5.73
C ALA A 144 1.91 9.24 -5.52
N ALA A 145 3.00 8.73 -6.11
CA ALA A 145 4.29 9.42 -6.12
C ALA A 145 4.22 10.77 -6.84
N LEU A 146 3.54 10.86 -7.99
CA LEU A 146 3.33 12.11 -8.71
C LEU A 146 2.55 13.14 -7.87
N TYR A 147 1.54 12.70 -7.14
CA TYR A 147 0.78 13.54 -6.21
C TYR A 147 1.64 14.04 -5.06
N GLN A 148 2.40 13.16 -4.40
CA GLN A 148 3.30 13.51 -3.29
C GLN A 148 4.35 14.57 -3.67
N PHE A 149 4.86 14.51 -4.91
CA PHE A 149 5.82 15.50 -5.43
C PHE A 149 5.16 16.74 -6.04
N GLY A 150 3.83 16.87 -5.97
CA GLY A 150 3.10 18.06 -6.41
C GLY A 150 2.89 18.20 -7.91
N TYR A 151 3.23 17.17 -8.73
CA TYR A 151 2.97 17.16 -10.17
C TYR A 151 1.47 16.96 -10.48
N VAL A 152 0.80 16.16 -9.67
CA VAL A 152 -0.66 16.02 -9.69
C VAL A 152 -1.20 16.74 -8.46
N LYS A 153 -2.12 17.68 -8.67
CA LYS A 153 -2.66 18.52 -7.58
C LYS A 153 -3.98 17.97 -6.99
N GLN A 154 -4.64 17.11 -7.72
CA GLN A 154 -5.95 16.57 -7.35
C GLN A 154 -5.81 15.13 -6.89
N LEU A 155 -6.36 14.81 -5.72
CA LEU A 155 -6.31 13.48 -5.15
C LEU A 155 -7.30 12.52 -5.83
N PHE A 156 -8.50 12.97 -6.16
CA PHE A 156 -9.55 12.12 -6.72
C PHE A 156 -9.14 11.32 -7.98
N PRO A 157 -8.47 11.90 -9.00
CA PRO A 157 -8.01 11.10 -10.16
C PRO A 157 -6.99 10.03 -9.78
N VAL A 158 -6.16 10.29 -8.76
CA VAL A 158 -5.17 9.31 -8.25
C VAL A 158 -5.90 8.12 -7.65
N GLU A 159 -6.85 8.37 -6.76
CA GLU A 159 -7.64 7.32 -6.10
C GLU A 159 -8.47 6.50 -7.09
N LEU A 160 -9.04 7.16 -8.10
CA LEU A 160 -9.76 6.48 -9.19
C LEU A 160 -8.81 5.54 -9.96
N TRP A 161 -7.61 6.00 -10.28
CA TRP A 161 -6.59 5.17 -10.93
C TRP A 161 -6.23 3.95 -10.08
N LEU A 162 -5.95 4.16 -8.79
CA LEU A 162 -5.61 3.08 -7.85
C LEU A 162 -6.73 2.03 -7.78
N ALA A 163 -7.99 2.48 -7.69
CA ALA A 163 -9.14 1.58 -7.66
C ALA A 163 -9.27 0.77 -8.95
N VAL A 164 -9.11 1.40 -10.12
CA VAL A 164 -9.16 0.71 -11.42
C VAL A 164 -8.03 -0.31 -11.56
N CYS A 165 -6.80 0.06 -11.19
CA CYS A 165 -5.65 -0.85 -11.21
C CYS A 165 -5.85 -2.03 -10.24
N ALA A 166 -6.36 -1.79 -9.03
CA ALA A 166 -6.64 -2.84 -8.05
C ALA A 166 -7.70 -3.84 -8.56
N LEU A 167 -8.78 -3.34 -9.19
CA LEU A 167 -9.82 -4.18 -9.78
C LEU A 167 -9.28 -5.00 -10.97
N TYR A 168 -8.45 -4.39 -11.81
CA TYR A 168 -7.77 -5.11 -12.89
C TYR A 168 -6.86 -6.21 -12.36
N ALA A 169 -6.03 -5.89 -11.35
CA ALA A 169 -5.15 -6.84 -10.69
C ALA A 169 -5.94 -8.01 -10.09
N LEU A 170 -7.04 -7.72 -9.39
CA LEU A 170 -7.89 -8.72 -8.76
C LEU A 170 -8.52 -9.68 -9.79
N ARG A 171 -9.05 -9.14 -10.90
CA ARG A 171 -9.59 -9.97 -11.98
C ARG A 171 -8.53 -10.87 -12.60
N SER A 172 -7.35 -10.34 -12.85
CA SER A 172 -6.23 -11.09 -13.42
C SER A 172 -5.71 -12.16 -12.45
N ALA A 173 -5.58 -11.81 -11.17
CA ALA A 173 -5.17 -12.73 -10.11
C ALA A 173 -6.20 -13.84 -9.90
N ARG A 174 -7.50 -13.55 -9.98
CA ARG A 174 -8.56 -14.56 -9.88
C ARG A 174 -8.41 -15.62 -10.97
N LYS A 175 -8.10 -15.21 -12.21
CA LYS A 175 -7.86 -16.14 -13.31
C LYS A 175 -6.66 -17.05 -13.00
N CYS A 176 -5.53 -16.46 -12.62
CA CYS A 176 -4.33 -17.20 -12.22
C CYS A 176 -4.61 -18.16 -11.05
N TYR A 177 -5.37 -17.71 -10.05
CA TYR A 177 -5.77 -18.49 -8.87
C TYR A 177 -6.61 -19.72 -9.22
N LEU A 178 -7.52 -19.61 -10.19
CA LEU A 178 -8.38 -20.71 -10.63
C LEU A 178 -7.62 -21.71 -11.50
N GLU A 179 -6.77 -21.22 -12.40
CA GLU A 179 -5.95 -22.07 -13.28
C GLU A 179 -4.95 -22.96 -12.51
N GLU A 180 -4.53 -22.53 -11.32
CA GLU A 180 -3.67 -23.33 -10.42
C GLU A 180 -4.42 -24.50 -9.77
N CYS A 181 -5.78 -24.54 -9.88
CA CYS A 181 -6.57 -25.63 -9.31
C CYS A 181 -6.58 -26.90 -10.13
N ASP A 182 -6.42 -26.73 -11.40
CA ASP A 182 -6.66 -27.80 -12.36
C ASP A 182 -5.36 -28.48 -12.80
N ALA A 183 -4.23 -28.14 -12.15
CA ALA A 183 -2.90 -28.71 -12.36
C ALA A 183 -2.40 -29.45 -11.12
#